data_69db793019594c3384f3f9efe76186a7
#
_entry.id   69db793019594c3384f3f9efe76186a7
#
_cell.length_a   1.000
_cell.length_b   1.000
_cell.length_c   1.000
_cell.angle_alpha   90.00
_cell.angle_beta   90.00
_cell.angle_gamma   90.00
#
_symmetry.space_group_name_H-M   'P 1'
#
loop_
_entity.id
_entity.type
_entity.pdbx_description
1 polymer ?
#
loop_
_entity_poly.entity_id
_entity_poly.type
_entity_poly.pdbx_seq_one_letter_code
_entity_poly.pdbx_strand_id
1 'polypeptide(L)'
;MPLTIHDPGRTVRHSPEGPSITNGCDRIKAHVTRRFLRAFSCPPRIIAAVSPLIPFVAGLIASGAGALVLHSYGTSYRVGRLLASTPEVSVGEARALAGGPRRYVRVRGRIDAENEFEDDAHRPLVFRRTRLQLGHGATWSTFEDSRERVSFEVRDGLDGIVIDDAALDVGLVVVPRESVGTAADLMDRVPPGTAADTVVRLRIEQVSSIEQAIVLGVPSIGPDGVPLLSAGLGRPLILTTLEPAEAMRILTEGDSRRPRVAAACLIAGLVLITASLLLAVVGALT
;
A
#
# COMPACT_ATOMS: atom_id res chain seq x y z
N MET A 1 -23.82 -16.37 -41.81
CA MET A 1 -24.34 -15.02 -42.11
C MET A 1 -23.39 -14.04 -41.45
N PRO A 2 -22.60 -13.27 -42.20
CA PRO A 2 -21.69 -12.26 -41.63
C PRO A 2 -22.41 -10.94 -41.44
N LEU A 3 -22.32 -10.34 -40.27
CA LEU A 3 -22.79 -9.01 -39.92
C LEU A 3 -21.74 -7.97 -40.33
N THR A 4 -22.12 -7.12 -41.28
CA THR A 4 -21.36 -6.00 -41.83
C THR A 4 -21.36 -4.87 -40.81
N ILE A 5 -20.17 -4.44 -40.38
CA ILE A 5 -20.00 -3.24 -39.55
C ILE A 5 -19.89 -2.03 -40.49
N HIS A 6 -20.79 -1.09 -40.33
CA HIS A 6 -20.86 0.19 -41.03
C HIS A 6 -20.03 1.25 -40.27
N ASP A 7 -19.05 1.80 -40.95
CA ASP A 7 -18.19 2.89 -40.47
C ASP A 7 -18.77 4.24 -40.94
N PRO A 8 -19.12 5.18 -40.07
CA PRO A 8 -19.45 6.53 -40.48
C PRO A 8 -18.33 7.51 -40.24
N GLY A 9 -17.66 7.89 -41.31
CA GLY A 9 -17.19 9.24 -41.67
C GLY A 9 -16.57 10.10 -40.56
N ARG A 10 -15.24 10.14 -40.56
CA ARG A 10 -14.41 11.10 -39.83
C ARG A 10 -14.33 12.42 -40.59
N THR A 11 -15.14 13.41 -40.19
CA THR A 11 -14.96 14.82 -40.63
C THR A 11 -13.94 15.52 -39.74
N VAL A 12 -12.82 15.88 -40.36
CA VAL A 12 -11.81 16.78 -39.80
C VAL A 12 -12.36 18.20 -39.78
N ARG A 13 -12.57 18.78 -38.59
CA ARG A 13 -12.77 20.22 -38.41
C ARG A 13 -11.50 20.86 -37.87
N HIS A 14 -10.96 21.76 -38.63
CA HIS A 14 -9.97 22.75 -38.23
C HIS A 14 -10.54 23.60 -37.10
N SER A 15 -9.84 23.70 -35.98
CA SER A 15 -10.10 24.67 -34.92
C SER A 15 -9.09 25.81 -35.00
N PRO A 16 -9.54 27.05 -34.82
CA PRO A 16 -8.66 28.21 -34.81
C PRO A 16 -7.92 28.37 -33.49
N GLU A 17 -6.79 29.03 -33.60
CA GLU A 17 -5.85 29.39 -32.55
C GLU A 17 -6.52 30.00 -31.32
N GLY A 18 -6.31 29.38 -30.15
CA GLY A 18 -6.65 29.93 -28.85
C GLY A 18 -5.48 30.72 -28.25
N PRO A 19 -5.76 31.77 -27.46
CA PRO A 19 -4.74 32.67 -26.93
C PRO A 19 -3.83 32.01 -25.92
N SER A 20 -2.53 32.36 -25.98
CA SER A 20 -1.45 31.94 -25.10
C SER A 20 -1.75 32.25 -23.62
N ILE A 21 -1.93 31.21 -22.83
CA ILE A 21 -1.99 31.30 -21.35
C ILE A 21 -0.56 31.16 -20.81
N THR A 22 0.21 32.23 -20.96
CA THR A 22 1.45 32.40 -20.18
C THR A 22 1.31 33.72 -19.43
N ASN A 23 1.06 33.68 -18.13
CA ASN A 23 1.35 34.73 -17.13
C ASN A 23 0.47 34.66 -15.86
N GLY A 24 -0.17 33.50 -15.55
CA GLY A 24 -0.96 33.35 -14.31
C GLY A 24 -0.21 32.78 -13.09
N CYS A 25 0.90 32.08 -13.31
CA CYS A 25 1.55 31.33 -12.23
C CYS A 25 2.55 32.14 -11.38
N ASP A 26 3.11 33.21 -11.93
CA ASP A 26 4.10 34.03 -11.20
C ASP A 26 3.50 35.04 -10.23
N ARG A 27 2.25 35.48 -10.46
CA ARG A 27 1.58 36.38 -9.52
C ARG A 27 1.11 35.72 -8.21
N ILE A 28 0.82 34.45 -8.24
CA ILE A 28 0.38 33.72 -7.01
C ILE A 28 1.55 33.43 -6.08
N LYS A 29 2.74 33.13 -6.62
CA LYS A 29 3.95 32.91 -5.80
C LYS A 29 4.43 34.17 -5.08
N ALA A 30 4.33 35.34 -5.71
CA ALA A 30 4.77 36.60 -5.11
C ALA A 30 3.85 37.09 -3.96
N HIS A 31 2.56 36.73 -3.97
CA HIS A 31 1.63 37.17 -2.92
C HIS A 31 1.69 36.27 -1.66
N VAL A 32 1.98 34.99 -1.81
CA VAL A 32 2.11 34.07 -0.66
C VAL A 32 3.39 34.36 0.13
N THR A 33 4.51 34.63 -0.55
CA THR A 33 5.79 34.91 0.10
C THR A 33 5.80 36.24 0.86
N ARG A 34 5.07 37.28 0.38
CA ARG A 34 4.97 38.59 1.07
C ARG A 34 4.04 38.57 2.28
N ARG A 35 3.03 37.69 2.34
CA ARG A 35 2.19 37.55 3.53
C ARG A 35 2.89 36.80 4.67
N PHE A 36 3.76 35.84 4.36
CA PHE A 36 4.52 35.11 5.37
C PHE A 36 5.61 35.97 6.04
N LEU A 37 6.24 36.91 5.32
CA LEU A 37 7.27 37.79 5.88
C LEU A 37 6.71 38.94 6.73
N ARG A 38 5.43 39.34 6.56
CA ARG A 38 4.80 40.35 7.42
C ARG A 38 4.24 39.83 8.75
N ALA A 39 4.09 38.51 8.91
CA ALA A 39 3.62 37.91 10.14
C ALA A 39 4.71 37.84 11.25
N PHE A 40 5.96 38.12 10.92
CA PHE A 40 7.09 38.04 11.88
C PHE A 40 7.52 39.37 12.49
N SER A 41 6.80 40.45 12.19
CA SER A 41 7.06 41.77 12.86
C SER A 41 6.19 41.92 14.09
N CYS A 42 6.13 40.95 14.98
CA CYS A 42 5.55 41.11 16.31
C CYS A 42 6.59 41.77 17.25
N PRO A 43 6.21 42.78 18.06
CA PRO A 43 7.15 43.45 18.95
C PRO A 43 7.71 42.47 19.99
N PRO A 44 9.00 42.57 20.36
CA PRO A 44 9.73 41.58 21.18
C PRO A 44 9.19 41.40 22.61
N ARG A 45 8.19 42.17 23.04
CA ARG A 45 7.60 42.07 24.38
C ARG A 45 6.62 40.93 24.62
N ILE A 46 6.09 40.27 23.55
CA ILE A 46 5.15 39.15 23.72
C ILE A 46 5.91 37.81 23.85
N ILE A 47 7.17 37.76 23.44
CA ILE A 47 7.97 36.49 23.45
C ILE A 47 8.38 36.12 24.90
N ALA A 48 8.48 37.05 25.81
CA ALA A 48 8.94 36.79 27.18
C ALA A 48 7.93 36.07 28.08
N ALA A 49 6.67 35.89 27.65
CA ALA A 49 5.61 35.23 28.44
C ALA A 49 5.29 33.79 28.03
N VAL A 50 5.91 33.28 26.98
CA VAL A 50 5.65 31.91 26.53
C VAL A 50 6.61 30.98 27.25
N SER A 51 6.10 30.16 28.16
CA SER A 51 6.90 29.10 28.79
C SER A 51 7.54 28.21 27.73
N PRO A 52 8.86 27.98 27.76
CA PRO A 52 9.57 27.13 26.78
C PRO A 52 9.05 25.69 26.78
N LEU A 53 8.33 25.25 27.80
CA LEU A 53 7.71 23.95 27.90
C LEU A 53 6.62 23.73 26.85
N ILE A 54 5.84 24.76 26.49
CA ILE A 54 4.72 24.61 25.54
C ILE A 54 5.21 24.19 24.14
N PRO A 55 6.15 24.90 23.48
CA PRO A 55 6.65 24.49 22.18
C PRO A 55 7.46 23.18 22.26
N PHE A 56 8.09 22.86 23.39
CA PHE A 56 8.77 21.59 23.60
C PHE A 56 7.79 20.42 23.55
N VAL A 57 6.72 20.46 24.34
CA VAL A 57 5.69 19.41 24.38
C VAL A 57 4.99 19.28 23.04
N ALA A 58 4.64 20.40 22.39
CA ALA A 58 4.06 20.38 21.05
C ALA A 58 5.00 19.74 20.01
N GLY A 59 6.30 20.00 20.11
CA GLY A 59 7.32 19.39 19.26
C GLY A 59 7.45 17.88 19.46
N LEU A 60 7.38 17.39 20.71
CA LEU A 60 7.36 15.96 21.01
C LEU A 60 6.11 15.26 20.46
N ILE A 61 4.94 15.88 20.61
CA ILE A 61 3.68 15.33 20.08
C ILE A 61 3.73 15.26 18.56
N ALA A 62 4.20 16.31 17.88
CA ALA A 62 4.35 16.31 16.43
C ALA A 62 5.33 15.25 15.95
N SER A 63 6.48 15.09 16.61
CA SER A 63 7.47 14.06 16.30
C SER A 63 6.91 12.64 16.51
N GLY A 64 6.18 12.43 17.62
CA GLY A 64 5.51 11.17 17.93
C GLY A 64 4.45 10.79 16.88
N ALA A 65 3.64 11.76 16.47
CA ALA A 65 2.66 11.57 15.39
C ALA A 65 3.34 11.21 14.06
N GLY A 66 4.44 11.90 13.70
CA GLY A 66 5.23 11.57 12.51
C GLY A 66 5.81 10.15 12.56
N ALA A 67 6.34 9.73 13.71
CA ALA A 67 6.87 8.39 13.92
C ALA A 67 5.77 7.30 13.83
N LEU A 68 4.58 7.54 14.37
CA LEU A 68 3.42 6.65 14.25
C LEU A 68 2.98 6.47 12.79
N VAL A 69 2.92 7.58 12.04
CA VAL A 69 2.59 7.52 10.59
C VAL A 69 3.64 6.71 9.84
N LEU A 70 4.94 6.93 10.10
CA LEU A 70 6.02 6.14 9.50
C LEU A 70 5.95 4.65 9.88
N HIS A 71 5.62 4.34 11.12
CA HIS A 71 5.47 2.96 11.57
C HIS A 71 4.33 2.25 10.84
N SER A 72 3.19 2.91 10.66
CA SER A 72 2.04 2.36 9.91
C SER A 72 2.34 2.16 8.41
N TYR A 73 3.18 3.01 7.84
CA TYR A 73 3.64 2.90 6.44
C TYR A 73 4.66 1.78 6.22
N GLY A 74 5.33 1.37 7.30
CA GLY A 74 6.47 0.45 7.23
C GLY A 74 6.17 -0.94 6.68
N THR A 75 4.90 -1.38 6.63
CA THR A 75 4.53 -2.73 6.19
C THR A 75 4.72 -2.90 4.68
N SER A 76 4.13 -2.03 3.88
CA SER A 76 4.28 -2.06 2.40
C SER A 76 5.73 -1.84 1.97
N TYR A 77 6.43 -0.91 2.62
CA TYR A 77 7.86 -0.66 2.36
C TYR A 77 8.74 -1.86 2.74
N ARG A 78 8.39 -2.56 3.83
CA ARG A 78 9.08 -3.79 4.25
C ARG A 78 8.91 -4.89 3.22
N VAL A 79 7.70 -5.11 2.71
CA VAL A 79 7.42 -6.08 1.65
C VAL A 79 8.21 -5.76 0.39
N GLY A 80 8.18 -4.50 -0.07
CA GLY A 80 8.94 -4.07 -1.24
C GLY A 80 10.45 -4.27 -1.09
N ARG A 81 11.01 -3.94 0.07
CA ARG A 81 12.44 -4.17 0.36
C ARG A 81 12.79 -5.65 0.37
N LEU A 82 11.92 -6.52 0.91
CA LEU A 82 12.13 -7.97 0.89
C LEU A 82 12.11 -8.50 -0.53
N LEU A 83 11.17 -8.06 -1.38
CA LEU A 83 11.12 -8.41 -2.80
C LEU A 83 12.43 -8.07 -3.54
N ALA A 84 13.03 -6.92 -3.24
CA ALA A 84 14.25 -6.46 -3.89
C ALA A 84 15.53 -7.14 -3.37
N SER A 85 15.60 -7.48 -2.07
CA SER A 85 16.85 -7.89 -1.41
C SER A 85 16.95 -9.38 -1.11
N THR A 86 15.85 -10.16 -1.25
CA THR A 86 15.89 -11.59 -0.94
C THR A 86 16.56 -12.37 -2.07
N PRO A 87 17.53 -13.26 -1.76
CA PRO A 87 18.18 -14.06 -2.77
C PRO A 87 17.18 -15.01 -3.45
N GLU A 88 17.30 -15.13 -4.77
CA GLU A 88 16.52 -16.05 -5.57
C GLU A 88 17.22 -17.41 -5.60
N VAL A 89 16.44 -18.45 -5.40
CA VAL A 89 16.88 -19.86 -5.49
C VAL A 89 15.89 -20.62 -6.36
N SER A 90 16.32 -21.73 -6.95
CA SER A 90 15.42 -22.62 -7.67
C SER A 90 14.44 -23.30 -6.70
N VAL A 91 13.32 -23.79 -7.21
CA VAL A 91 12.33 -24.55 -6.41
C VAL A 91 12.96 -25.81 -5.81
N GLY A 92 13.83 -26.50 -6.58
CA GLY A 92 14.57 -27.67 -6.09
C GLY A 92 15.52 -27.35 -4.92
N GLU A 93 16.24 -26.23 -5.01
CA GLU A 93 17.09 -25.76 -3.91
C GLU A 93 16.27 -25.38 -2.68
N ALA A 94 15.12 -24.71 -2.87
CA ALA A 94 14.23 -24.37 -1.76
C ALA A 94 13.70 -25.62 -1.04
N ARG A 95 13.35 -26.68 -1.78
CA ARG A 95 12.97 -27.99 -1.22
C ARG A 95 14.11 -28.61 -0.40
N ALA A 96 15.32 -28.59 -0.92
CA ALA A 96 16.50 -29.11 -0.23
C ALA A 96 16.79 -28.35 1.06
N LEU A 97 16.48 -27.03 1.11
CA LEU A 97 16.65 -26.21 2.29
C LEU A 97 15.57 -26.46 3.37
N ALA A 98 14.45 -27.11 3.05
CA ALA A 98 13.33 -27.29 4.01
C ALA A 98 13.72 -28.10 5.25
N GLY A 99 14.68 -29.02 5.15
CA GLY A 99 15.23 -29.78 6.29
C GLY A 99 16.48 -29.17 6.94
N GLY A 100 16.93 -28.01 6.47
CA GLY A 100 18.18 -27.36 6.87
C GLY A 100 17.99 -26.12 7.76
N PRO A 101 19.04 -25.29 7.85
CA PRO A 101 18.97 -24.04 8.59
C PRO A 101 17.94 -23.09 7.95
N ARG A 102 17.09 -22.51 8.79
CA ARG A 102 16.02 -21.60 8.33
C ARG A 102 16.61 -20.40 7.61
N ARG A 103 16.27 -20.24 6.34
CA ARG A 103 16.66 -19.10 5.50
C ARG A 103 15.43 -18.56 4.78
N TYR A 104 15.34 -17.24 4.69
CA TYR A 104 14.30 -16.59 3.93
C TYR A 104 14.78 -16.47 2.48
N VAL A 105 14.05 -17.08 1.55
CA VAL A 105 14.42 -17.21 0.13
C VAL A 105 13.30 -16.73 -0.77
N ARG A 106 13.61 -16.44 -2.02
CA ARG A 106 12.68 -16.13 -3.10
C ARG A 106 12.71 -17.27 -4.11
N VAL A 107 11.55 -17.78 -4.48
CA VAL A 107 11.37 -18.75 -5.55
C VAL A 107 10.47 -18.16 -6.63
N ARG A 108 10.69 -18.56 -7.87
CA ARG A 108 9.86 -18.20 -9.01
C ARG A 108 9.41 -19.52 -9.69
N GLY A 109 8.15 -19.58 -10.08
CA GLY A 109 7.62 -20.72 -10.81
C GLY A 109 6.16 -20.52 -11.21
N ARG A 110 5.61 -21.53 -11.87
CA ARG A 110 4.20 -21.57 -12.23
C ARG A 110 3.38 -22.08 -11.05
N ILE A 111 2.22 -21.51 -10.83
CA ILE A 111 1.25 -22.03 -9.87
C ILE A 111 0.67 -23.32 -10.42
N ASP A 112 0.56 -24.34 -9.58
CA ASP A 112 -0.07 -25.62 -9.88
C ASP A 112 -0.94 -26.05 -8.69
N ALA A 113 -2.15 -26.53 -8.96
CA ALA A 113 -3.11 -26.93 -7.92
C ALA A 113 -3.92 -28.14 -8.39
N GLU A 114 -4.16 -29.09 -7.50
CA GLU A 114 -5.03 -30.25 -7.79
C GLU A 114 -6.50 -29.86 -7.85
N ASN A 115 -6.88 -28.88 -7.04
CA ASN A 115 -8.23 -28.34 -6.97
C ASN A 115 -8.19 -26.85 -7.27
N GLU A 116 -9.22 -26.39 -7.97
CA GLU A 116 -9.38 -25.01 -8.35
C GLU A 116 -10.83 -24.60 -8.13
N PHE A 117 -11.07 -23.30 -7.97
CA PHE A 117 -12.42 -22.74 -8.04
C PHE A 117 -12.46 -21.67 -9.13
N GLU A 118 -13.64 -21.36 -9.62
CA GLU A 118 -13.81 -20.40 -10.71
C GLU A 118 -14.31 -19.05 -10.21
N ASP A 119 -13.88 -17.98 -10.87
CA ASP A 119 -14.54 -16.68 -10.73
C ASP A 119 -15.76 -16.56 -11.66
N ASP A 120 -16.48 -15.44 -11.57
CA ASP A 120 -17.66 -15.15 -12.41
C ASP A 120 -17.34 -15.12 -13.93
N ALA A 121 -16.09 -15.07 -14.31
CA ALA A 121 -15.59 -15.11 -15.69
C ALA A 121 -14.99 -16.49 -16.06
N HIS A 122 -15.29 -17.54 -15.27
CA HIS A 122 -14.78 -18.91 -15.45
C HIS A 122 -13.26 -19.02 -15.49
N ARG A 123 -12.54 -18.15 -14.75
CA ARG A 123 -11.09 -18.27 -14.63
C ARG A 123 -10.75 -19.13 -13.44
N PRO A 124 -9.83 -20.10 -13.60
CA PRO A 124 -9.40 -20.96 -12.52
C PRO A 124 -8.57 -20.16 -11.50
N LEU A 125 -8.97 -20.23 -10.23
CA LEU A 125 -8.36 -19.52 -9.12
C LEU A 125 -7.89 -20.51 -8.05
N VAL A 126 -6.81 -20.13 -7.36
CA VAL A 126 -6.30 -20.81 -6.16
C VAL A 126 -6.50 -19.97 -4.89
N PHE A 127 -6.65 -18.66 -5.07
CA PHE A 127 -6.88 -17.74 -3.95
C PHE A 127 -7.75 -16.56 -4.39
N ARG A 128 -8.73 -16.20 -3.55
CA ARG A 128 -9.56 -14.99 -3.69
C ARG A 128 -9.83 -14.38 -2.33
N ARG A 129 -9.55 -13.10 -2.19
CA ARG A 129 -9.92 -12.30 -1.03
C ARG A 129 -10.86 -11.19 -1.48
N THR A 130 -12.03 -11.14 -0.87
CA THR A 130 -13.05 -10.13 -1.15
C THR A 130 -13.23 -9.26 0.08
N ARG A 131 -13.03 -7.95 -0.05
CA ARG A 131 -13.23 -6.98 1.02
C ARG A 131 -14.28 -5.96 0.64
N LEU A 132 -15.27 -5.77 1.52
CA LEU A 132 -16.22 -4.67 1.44
C LEU A 132 -15.84 -3.59 2.44
N GLN A 133 -15.79 -2.35 1.97
CA GLN A 133 -15.30 -1.23 2.74
C GLN A 133 -16.26 -0.04 2.64
N LEU A 134 -16.50 0.62 3.78
CA LEU A 134 -17.27 1.87 3.86
C LEU A 134 -16.33 3.06 3.76
N GLY A 135 -16.70 4.05 2.94
CA GLY A 135 -15.99 5.31 2.81
C GLY A 135 -16.39 6.29 3.91
N HIS A 136 -15.39 6.78 4.66
CA HIS A 136 -15.55 7.83 5.64
C HIS A 136 -14.64 9.01 5.26
N GLY A 137 -15.11 9.86 4.35
CA GLY A 137 -14.29 10.94 3.79
C GLY A 137 -13.06 10.41 3.04
N ALA A 138 -11.87 10.58 3.61
CA ALA A 138 -10.61 10.12 3.00
C ALA A 138 -10.17 8.71 3.46
N THR A 139 -10.92 8.06 4.34
CA THR A 139 -10.56 6.76 4.93
C THR A 139 -11.58 5.69 4.55
N TRP A 140 -11.12 4.43 4.55
CA TRP A 140 -11.94 3.26 4.27
C TRP A 140 -11.93 2.33 5.49
N SER A 141 -13.08 1.91 5.97
CA SER A 141 -13.22 0.91 7.01
C SER A 141 -13.76 -0.39 6.43
N THR A 142 -13.05 -1.49 6.63
CA THR A 142 -13.48 -2.81 6.18
C THR A 142 -14.53 -3.35 7.15
N PHE A 143 -15.69 -3.74 6.64
CA PHE A 143 -16.76 -4.36 7.42
C PHE A 143 -16.97 -5.83 7.06
N GLU A 144 -16.48 -6.28 5.90
CA GLU A 144 -16.51 -7.67 5.50
C GLU A 144 -15.18 -8.04 4.82
N ASP A 145 -14.59 -9.17 5.21
CA ASP A 145 -13.36 -9.73 4.64
C ASP A 145 -13.53 -11.23 4.51
N SER A 146 -13.82 -11.71 3.30
CA SER A 146 -13.97 -13.12 3.02
C SER A 146 -12.80 -13.64 2.21
N ARG A 147 -12.40 -14.90 2.46
CA ARG A 147 -11.27 -15.55 1.79
C ARG A 147 -11.70 -16.93 1.34
N GLU A 148 -11.44 -17.20 0.08
CA GLU A 148 -11.58 -18.50 -0.53
C GLU A 148 -10.22 -18.94 -1.03
N ARG A 149 -9.83 -20.17 -0.71
CA ARG A 149 -8.50 -20.68 -1.01
C ARG A 149 -8.50 -22.19 -1.15
N VAL A 150 -7.59 -22.67 -1.96
CA VAL A 150 -7.25 -24.09 -2.11
C VAL A 150 -5.75 -24.26 -1.93
N SER A 151 -5.32 -25.45 -1.56
CA SER A 151 -3.89 -25.76 -1.47
C SER A 151 -3.28 -25.76 -2.86
N PHE A 152 -2.12 -25.13 -3.01
CA PHE A 152 -1.39 -25.06 -4.27
C PHE A 152 0.12 -25.09 -4.04
N GLU A 153 0.86 -25.39 -5.10
CA GLU A 153 2.30 -25.36 -5.09
C GLU A 153 2.84 -24.42 -6.18
N VAL A 154 4.10 -24.05 -6.04
CA VAL A 154 4.84 -23.35 -7.10
C VAL A 154 5.83 -24.32 -7.69
N ARG A 155 5.78 -24.50 -9.02
CA ARG A 155 6.57 -25.44 -9.80
C ARG A 155 7.55 -24.74 -10.74
N ASP A 156 8.73 -25.31 -10.82
CA ASP A 156 9.72 -25.03 -11.85
C ASP A 156 10.24 -26.36 -12.41
N GLY A 157 9.85 -26.65 -13.64
CA GLY A 157 10.09 -27.96 -14.25
C GLY A 157 9.39 -29.10 -13.49
N LEU A 158 10.17 -30.02 -12.95
CA LEU A 158 9.67 -31.21 -12.22
C LEU A 158 9.62 -30.95 -10.69
N ASP A 159 10.24 -29.87 -10.23
CA ASP A 159 10.28 -29.54 -8.82
C ASP A 159 9.08 -28.67 -8.43
N GLY A 160 8.39 -29.03 -7.34
CA GLY A 160 7.30 -28.26 -6.74
C GLY A 160 7.52 -28.04 -5.26
N ILE A 161 7.09 -26.91 -4.73
CA ILE A 161 7.05 -26.62 -3.30
C ILE A 161 5.67 -26.09 -2.93
N VAL A 162 5.07 -26.68 -1.90
CA VAL A 162 3.73 -26.27 -1.42
C VAL A 162 3.83 -24.91 -0.78
N ILE A 163 2.80 -24.09 -0.95
CA ILE A 163 2.69 -22.77 -0.36
C ILE A 163 1.73 -22.83 0.83
N ASP A 164 2.14 -22.24 1.94
CA ASP A 164 1.28 -22.09 3.13
C ASP A 164 0.22 -21.00 2.85
N ASP A 165 -0.87 -21.41 2.20
CA ASP A 165 -1.98 -20.53 1.84
C ASP A 165 -2.61 -19.86 3.06
N ALA A 166 -2.53 -20.49 4.24
CA ALA A 166 -3.01 -19.92 5.50
C ALA A 166 -2.19 -18.72 5.97
N ALA A 167 -0.90 -18.68 5.63
CA ALA A 167 0.00 -17.58 5.96
C ALA A 167 -0.06 -16.42 4.95
N LEU A 168 -0.80 -16.57 3.84
CA LEU A 168 -1.02 -15.51 2.85
C LEU A 168 -2.03 -14.48 3.40
N ASP A 169 -1.53 -13.40 3.98
CA ASP A 169 -2.35 -12.27 4.46
C ASP A 169 -1.77 -10.93 3.99
N VAL A 170 -0.82 -10.40 4.73
CA VAL A 170 -0.22 -9.09 4.46
C VAL A 170 0.74 -9.12 3.27
N GLY A 171 1.24 -10.31 2.95
CA GLY A 171 2.25 -10.50 1.90
C GLY A 171 1.69 -10.74 0.49
N LEU A 172 0.38 -10.76 0.31
CA LEU A 172 -0.20 -10.86 -1.03
C LEU A 172 -0.08 -9.52 -1.78
N VAL A 173 0.63 -9.53 -2.91
CA VAL A 173 0.85 -8.34 -3.74
C VAL A 173 0.37 -8.64 -5.16
N VAL A 174 -0.88 -8.32 -5.43
CA VAL A 174 -1.54 -8.49 -6.73
C VAL A 174 -2.27 -7.19 -7.11
N VAL A 175 -2.64 -7.05 -8.38
CA VAL A 175 -3.49 -5.94 -8.82
C VAL A 175 -4.90 -6.17 -8.31
N PRO A 176 -5.42 -5.35 -7.37
CA PRO A 176 -6.78 -5.51 -6.92
C PRO A 176 -7.77 -5.05 -7.98
N ARG A 177 -8.89 -5.74 -8.09
CA ARG A 177 -10.05 -5.21 -8.79
C ARG A 177 -10.89 -4.41 -7.81
N GLU A 178 -11.25 -3.20 -8.18
CA GLU A 178 -12.04 -2.32 -7.33
C GLU A 178 -13.31 -1.89 -8.05
N SER A 179 -14.44 -1.98 -7.37
CA SER A 179 -15.73 -1.43 -7.79
C SER A 179 -16.24 -0.53 -6.68
N VAL A 180 -16.82 0.59 -7.06
CA VAL A 180 -17.37 1.58 -6.13
C VAL A 180 -18.86 1.72 -6.41
N GLY A 181 -19.68 1.66 -5.38
CA GLY A 181 -21.13 1.82 -5.40
C GLY A 181 -21.60 2.54 -4.15
N THR A 182 -22.87 2.37 -3.83
CA THR A 182 -23.51 2.93 -2.63
C THR A 182 -23.98 1.83 -1.67
N ALA A 183 -24.21 2.17 -0.42
CA ALA A 183 -24.77 1.24 0.56
C ALA A 183 -26.17 0.75 0.15
N ALA A 184 -26.91 1.54 -0.62
CA ALA A 184 -28.20 1.15 -1.18
C ALA A 184 -28.11 -0.09 -2.09
N ASP A 185 -27.00 -0.27 -2.80
CA ASP A 185 -26.78 -1.40 -3.71
C ASP A 185 -26.49 -2.71 -2.96
N LEU A 186 -26.20 -2.64 -1.66
CA LEU A 186 -25.75 -3.75 -0.81
C LEU A 186 -26.50 -3.81 0.54
N MET A 187 -27.79 -3.41 0.57
CA MET A 187 -28.56 -3.24 1.80
C MET A 187 -28.55 -4.46 2.74
N ASP A 188 -28.51 -5.67 2.17
CA ASP A 188 -28.52 -6.92 2.94
C ASP A 188 -27.17 -7.25 3.62
N ARG A 189 -26.09 -6.57 3.22
CA ARG A 189 -24.72 -6.87 3.67
C ARG A 189 -24.10 -5.74 4.49
N VAL A 190 -24.61 -4.53 4.37
CA VAL A 190 -24.08 -3.35 5.07
C VAL A 190 -24.45 -3.39 6.55
N PRO A 191 -23.57 -2.93 7.47
CA PRO A 191 -23.91 -2.83 8.88
C PRO A 191 -25.19 -2.00 9.13
N PRO A 192 -26.04 -2.40 10.08
CA PRO A 192 -27.25 -1.66 10.43
C PRO A 192 -26.93 -0.20 10.78
N GLY A 193 -27.79 0.72 10.30
CA GLY A 193 -27.62 2.15 10.55
C GLY A 193 -26.70 2.89 9.57
N THR A 194 -26.17 2.20 8.55
CA THR A 194 -25.44 2.87 7.47
C THR A 194 -26.39 3.64 6.57
N ALA A 195 -26.09 4.90 6.28
CA ALA A 195 -26.89 5.72 5.37
C ALA A 195 -26.82 5.17 3.94
N ALA A 196 -27.93 5.17 3.21
CA ALA A 196 -28.07 4.56 1.89
C ALA A 196 -27.13 5.17 0.82
N ASP A 197 -26.76 6.43 0.99
CA ASP A 197 -25.85 7.20 0.13
C ASP A 197 -24.38 7.02 0.50
N THR A 198 -24.07 6.27 1.56
CA THR A 198 -22.68 5.99 1.96
C THR A 198 -21.95 5.25 0.85
N VAL A 199 -20.78 5.75 0.47
CA VAL A 199 -19.96 5.11 -0.57
C VAL A 199 -19.41 3.79 -0.06
N VAL A 200 -19.57 2.73 -0.85
CA VAL A 200 -19.04 1.39 -0.58
C VAL A 200 -18.04 1.03 -1.68
N ARG A 201 -16.92 0.43 -1.29
CA ARG A 201 -15.94 -0.13 -2.20
C ARG A 201 -15.86 -1.63 -2.02
N LEU A 202 -16.02 -2.36 -3.12
CA LEU A 202 -15.69 -3.77 -3.25
C LEU A 202 -14.25 -3.87 -3.77
N ARG A 203 -13.39 -4.58 -3.06
CA ARG A 203 -12.01 -4.84 -3.46
C ARG A 203 -11.78 -6.34 -3.49
N ILE A 204 -11.37 -6.85 -4.66
CA ILE A 204 -11.10 -8.27 -4.90
C ILE A 204 -9.62 -8.42 -5.24
N GLU A 205 -8.93 -9.25 -4.47
CA GLU A 205 -7.55 -9.69 -4.71
C GLU A 205 -7.61 -11.18 -5.04
N GLN A 206 -7.04 -11.59 -6.18
CA GLN A 206 -7.13 -12.98 -6.66
C GLN A 206 -5.83 -13.43 -7.29
N VAL A 207 -5.61 -14.75 -7.23
CA VAL A 207 -4.46 -15.45 -7.84
C VAL A 207 -5.01 -16.60 -8.67
N SER A 208 -4.62 -16.65 -9.95
CA SER A 208 -5.02 -17.70 -10.86
C SER A 208 -4.00 -18.84 -10.87
N SER A 209 -4.47 -20.08 -11.06
CA SER A 209 -3.60 -21.26 -11.17
C SER A 209 -2.73 -21.29 -12.42
N ILE A 210 -3.10 -20.51 -13.45
CA ILE A 210 -2.32 -20.46 -14.71
C ILE A 210 -1.22 -19.41 -14.69
N GLU A 211 -1.11 -18.60 -13.62
CA GLU A 211 -0.12 -17.53 -13.53
C GLU A 211 1.24 -18.02 -13.05
N GLN A 212 2.27 -17.23 -13.37
CA GLN A 212 3.57 -17.37 -12.72
C GLN A 212 3.56 -16.55 -11.43
N ALA A 213 4.17 -17.11 -10.38
CA ALA A 213 4.31 -16.43 -9.11
C ALA A 213 5.76 -16.30 -8.69
N ILE A 214 6.02 -15.21 -7.97
CA ILE A 214 7.22 -15.02 -7.18
C ILE A 214 6.81 -15.12 -5.72
N VAL A 215 7.37 -16.09 -5.00
CA VAL A 215 7.03 -16.34 -3.60
C VAL A 215 8.27 -16.20 -2.73
N LEU A 216 8.13 -15.47 -1.63
CA LEU A 216 9.19 -15.31 -0.64
C LEU A 216 8.74 -15.87 0.69
N GLY A 217 9.55 -16.74 1.26
CA GLY A 217 9.24 -17.39 2.52
C GLY A 217 10.42 -18.15 3.10
N VAL A 218 10.15 -18.89 4.15
CA VAL A 218 11.10 -19.81 4.79
C VAL A 218 10.69 -21.23 4.41
N PRO A 219 11.55 -21.98 3.69
CA PRO A 219 11.32 -23.40 3.45
C PRO A 219 11.34 -24.15 4.79
N SER A 220 10.38 -25.03 4.99
CA SER A 220 10.24 -25.88 6.17
C SER A 220 9.57 -27.21 5.78
N ILE A 221 9.62 -28.18 6.66
CA ILE A 221 8.85 -29.41 6.49
C ILE A 221 7.49 -29.21 7.15
N GLY A 222 6.43 -29.40 6.39
CA GLY A 222 5.05 -29.34 6.86
C GLY A 222 4.68 -30.52 7.78
N PRO A 223 3.48 -30.49 8.38
CA PRO A 223 3.00 -31.58 9.24
C PRO A 223 2.98 -32.94 8.56
N ASP A 224 2.72 -32.95 7.26
CA ASP A 224 2.63 -34.16 6.41
C ASP A 224 3.99 -34.63 5.88
N GLY A 225 5.08 -34.03 6.34
CA GLY A 225 6.43 -34.33 5.88
C GLY A 225 6.77 -33.76 4.50
N VAL A 226 5.89 -32.94 3.93
CA VAL A 226 6.05 -32.32 2.60
C VAL A 226 6.79 -30.98 2.73
N PRO A 227 7.74 -30.67 1.84
CA PRO A 227 8.36 -29.34 1.80
C PRO A 227 7.35 -28.23 1.56
N LEU A 228 7.35 -27.24 2.45
CA LEU A 228 6.39 -26.12 2.51
C LEU A 228 7.15 -24.81 2.59
N LEU A 229 6.69 -23.81 1.85
CA LEU A 229 7.17 -22.43 1.97
C LEU A 229 6.17 -21.61 2.80
N SER A 230 6.60 -21.09 3.95
CA SER A 230 5.73 -20.37 4.87
C SER A 230 6.35 -19.07 5.39
N ALA A 231 5.60 -18.32 6.20
CA ALA A 231 6.13 -17.19 6.95
C ALA A 231 7.16 -17.66 7.99
N GLY A 232 8.16 -16.85 8.29
CA GLY A 232 9.14 -17.19 9.32
C GLY A 232 10.23 -16.14 9.51
N LEU A 233 11.04 -16.29 10.55
CA LEU A 233 12.11 -15.33 10.91
C LEU A 233 11.60 -13.90 11.11
N GLY A 234 10.35 -13.73 11.59
CA GLY A 234 9.72 -12.41 11.74
C GLY A 234 9.38 -11.72 10.42
N ARG A 235 9.33 -12.49 9.30
CA ARG A 235 8.99 -12.01 7.96
C ARG A 235 7.72 -12.69 7.47
N PRO A 236 6.84 -11.96 6.73
CA PRO A 236 5.64 -12.55 6.16
C PRO A 236 5.98 -13.49 5.00
N LEU A 237 5.08 -14.41 4.69
CA LEU A 237 5.05 -15.05 3.39
C LEU A 237 4.57 -14.01 2.37
N ILE A 238 5.32 -13.80 1.29
CA ILE A 238 4.97 -12.85 0.23
C ILE A 238 4.71 -13.63 -1.04
N LEU A 239 3.60 -13.37 -1.69
CA LEU A 239 3.27 -13.89 -3.01
C LEU A 239 2.89 -12.74 -3.93
N THR A 240 3.47 -12.73 -5.13
CA THR A 240 3.09 -11.80 -6.19
C THR A 240 3.13 -12.49 -7.53
N THR A 241 2.17 -12.16 -8.40
CA THR A 241 2.15 -12.57 -9.81
C THR A 241 2.74 -11.48 -10.72
N LEU A 242 3.23 -10.41 -10.12
CA LEU A 242 3.78 -9.24 -10.80
C LEU A 242 5.30 -9.29 -10.82
N GLU A 243 5.89 -8.67 -11.84
CA GLU A 243 7.32 -8.42 -11.83
C GLU A 243 7.71 -7.49 -10.66
N PRO A 244 8.91 -7.65 -10.06
CA PRO A 244 9.29 -6.90 -8.86
C PRO A 244 9.17 -5.39 -8.99
N ALA A 245 9.45 -4.83 -10.18
CA ALA A 245 9.33 -3.39 -10.43
C ALA A 245 7.87 -2.91 -10.38
N GLU A 246 6.94 -3.71 -10.92
CA GLU A 246 5.51 -3.40 -10.92
C GLU A 246 4.89 -3.61 -9.53
N ALA A 247 5.26 -4.68 -8.84
CA ALA A 247 4.86 -4.92 -7.46
C ALA A 247 5.28 -3.74 -6.56
N MET A 248 6.51 -3.21 -6.74
CA MET A 248 6.99 -2.03 -6.04
C MET A 248 6.14 -0.79 -6.35
N ARG A 249 5.75 -0.59 -7.62
CA ARG A 249 4.89 0.51 -8.01
C ARG A 249 3.54 0.45 -7.30
N ILE A 250 2.87 -0.69 -7.31
CA ILE A 250 1.58 -0.89 -6.64
C ILE A 250 1.68 -0.66 -5.12
N LEU A 251 2.74 -1.15 -4.49
CA LEU A 251 2.98 -0.93 -3.07
C LEU A 251 3.18 0.56 -2.72
N THR A 252 3.62 1.39 -3.67
CA THR A 252 3.86 2.82 -3.48
C THR A 252 2.72 3.73 -3.97
N GLU A 253 1.89 3.30 -4.92
CA GLU A 253 0.84 4.12 -5.55
C GLU A 253 -0.30 4.54 -4.62
N GLY A 254 -0.58 3.77 -3.57
CA GLY A 254 -1.71 4.05 -2.67
C GLY A 254 -1.50 5.20 -1.69
N ASP A 255 -0.28 5.70 -1.48
CA ASP A 255 0.02 6.38 -0.23
C ASP A 255 1.06 7.52 -0.30
N SER A 256 1.16 8.19 -1.43
CA SER A 256 2.13 9.30 -1.61
C SER A 256 1.92 10.49 -0.65
N ARG A 257 0.75 10.59 -0.01
CA ARG A 257 0.46 11.65 0.97
C ARG A 257 1.03 11.36 2.36
N ARG A 258 1.02 10.11 2.81
CA ARG A 258 1.47 9.73 4.17
C ARG A 258 2.94 10.04 4.44
N PRO A 259 3.91 9.70 3.56
CA PRO A 259 5.31 10.06 3.81
C PRO A 259 5.52 11.58 3.84
N ARG A 260 4.75 12.35 3.06
CA ARG A 260 4.82 13.82 3.10
C ARG A 260 4.28 14.38 4.41
N VAL A 261 3.17 13.83 4.91
CA VAL A 261 2.60 14.22 6.21
C VAL A 261 3.56 13.83 7.34
N ALA A 262 4.12 12.62 7.32
CA ALA A 262 5.11 12.20 8.30
C ALA A 262 6.35 13.11 8.31
N ALA A 263 6.90 13.43 7.13
CA ALA A 263 8.04 14.33 6.99
C ALA A 263 7.69 15.74 7.50
N ALA A 264 6.51 16.28 7.17
CA ALA A 264 6.06 17.58 7.67
C ALA A 264 5.93 17.61 9.20
N CYS A 265 5.36 16.54 9.80
CA CYS A 265 5.24 16.41 11.25
C CYS A 265 6.61 16.33 11.93
N LEU A 266 7.55 15.58 11.39
CA LEU A 266 8.90 15.44 11.94
C LEU A 266 9.69 16.76 11.84
N ILE A 267 9.62 17.45 10.69
CA ILE A 267 10.26 18.76 10.51
C ILE A 267 9.66 19.80 11.48
N ALA A 268 8.33 19.86 11.55
CA ALA A 268 7.65 20.77 12.47
C ALA A 268 8.01 20.48 13.94
N GLY A 269 8.07 19.20 14.31
CA GLY A 269 8.49 18.77 15.64
C GLY A 269 9.92 19.20 15.97
N LEU A 270 10.86 18.99 15.04
CA LEU A 270 12.25 19.40 15.21
C LEU A 270 12.39 20.92 15.36
N VAL A 271 11.69 21.70 14.52
CA VAL A 271 11.70 23.18 14.59
C VAL A 271 11.16 23.66 15.94
N LEU A 272 10.08 23.08 16.43
CA LEU A 272 9.49 23.47 17.73
C LEU A 272 10.43 23.13 18.91
N ILE A 273 11.07 21.96 18.87
CA ILE A 273 12.04 21.56 19.91
C ILE A 273 13.26 22.50 19.90
N THR A 274 13.82 22.78 18.73
CA THR A 274 14.98 23.67 18.62
C THR A 274 14.63 25.12 19.05
N ALA A 275 13.47 25.62 18.65
CA ALA A 275 12.99 26.94 19.10
C ALA A 275 12.80 27.00 20.63
N SER A 276 12.26 25.94 21.22
CA SER A 276 12.10 25.84 22.69
C SER A 276 13.44 25.86 23.42
N LEU A 277 14.44 25.10 22.93
CA LEU A 277 15.78 25.11 23.52
C LEU A 277 16.44 26.45 23.41
N LEU A 278 16.32 27.15 22.29
CA LEU A 278 16.85 28.51 22.13
C LEU A 278 16.19 29.49 23.11
N LEU A 279 14.86 29.42 23.28
CA LEU A 279 14.15 30.26 24.25
C LEU A 279 14.59 29.97 25.68
N ALA A 280 14.83 28.70 26.02
CA ALA A 280 15.34 28.33 27.36
C ALA A 280 16.73 28.88 27.63
N VAL A 281 17.64 28.81 26.63
CA VAL A 281 19.00 29.37 26.75
C VAL A 281 18.97 30.89 26.89
N VAL A 282 18.20 31.59 26.06
CA VAL A 282 18.06 33.05 26.15
C VAL A 282 17.47 33.45 27.51
N GLY A 283 16.44 32.72 27.99
CA GLY A 283 15.85 33.00 29.32
C GLY A 283 16.76 32.69 30.50
N ALA A 284 17.76 31.81 30.33
CA ALA A 284 18.77 31.53 31.37
C ALA A 284 19.93 32.56 31.40
N LEU A 285 20.12 33.30 30.29
CA LEU A 285 21.16 34.34 30.17
C LEU A 285 20.66 35.75 30.53
N THR A 286 19.36 35.94 30.63
CA THR A 286 18.72 37.21 31.02
C THR A 286 18.27 37.18 32.46
#